data_74478141134cc242cba39dd19a1c7a51
#
_entry.id   74478141134cc242cba39dd19a1c7a51
#
_cell.length_a   1.000
_cell.length_b   1.000
_cell.length_c   1.000
_cell.angle_alpha   90.00
_cell.angle_beta   90.00
_cell.angle_gamma   90.00
#
_symmetry.space_group_name_H-M   'P 1'
#
loop_
_entity.id
_entity.type
_entity.pdbx_description
1 polymer ?
#
loop_
_entity_poly.entity_id
_entity_poly.type
_entity_poly.pdbx_seq_one_letter_code
_entity_poly.pdbx_strand_id
1 'polypeptide(L)'
;MSFTVAPLTAAVMGLVNDHFSGTASGINNAMTRIANVFANAIFGALAVLFFSGAMQGQIAHMNLNPSEKTAIVAQAANLGNAKPPARLNAGEKTIVEKAYHQSFIHAYSNIMRISAALGILGALMSFIFIKNSAVKRQ
;
A
#
# COMPACT_ATOMS: atom_id res chain seq x y z
N MET A 1 -0.85 -16.98 3.07
CA MET A 1 -2.17 -16.63 3.64
C MET A 1 -2.63 -17.62 4.71
N SER A 2 -2.50 -18.94 4.52
CA SER A 2 -2.98 -19.95 5.49
C SER A 2 -2.30 -19.90 6.86
N PHE A 3 -1.03 -19.56 6.93
CA PHE A 3 -0.27 -19.50 8.19
C PHE A 3 -0.67 -18.36 9.14
N THR A 4 -1.33 -17.33 8.64
CA THR A 4 -1.69 -16.15 9.45
C THR A 4 -3.20 -16.11 9.73
N VAL A 5 -4.02 -16.48 8.76
CA VAL A 5 -5.48 -16.37 8.88
C VAL A 5 -6.06 -17.47 9.77
N ALA A 6 -5.59 -18.72 9.62
CA ALA A 6 -6.12 -19.83 10.39
C ALA A 6 -5.87 -19.69 11.91
N PRO A 7 -4.63 -19.39 12.40
CA PRO A 7 -4.38 -19.17 13.81
C PRO A 7 -5.14 -17.98 14.40
N LEU A 8 -5.28 -16.89 13.62
CA LEU A 8 -5.99 -15.70 14.06
C LEU A 8 -7.47 -15.98 14.25
N THR A 9 -8.09 -16.68 13.28
CA THR A 9 -9.49 -17.07 13.37
C THR A 9 -9.74 -18.03 14.53
N ALA A 10 -8.85 -19.02 14.75
CA ALA A 10 -8.94 -19.94 15.88
C ALA A 10 -8.80 -19.21 17.22
N ALA A 11 -7.88 -18.22 17.34
CA ALA A 11 -7.71 -17.43 18.55
C ALA A 11 -8.96 -16.57 18.84
N VAL A 12 -9.57 -15.95 17.83
CA VAL A 12 -10.79 -15.15 17.99
C VAL A 12 -11.97 -16.05 18.38
N MET A 13 -12.13 -17.21 17.75
CA MET A 13 -13.22 -18.15 18.05
C MET A 13 -13.06 -18.79 19.43
N GLY A 14 -11.85 -19.07 19.90
CA GLY A 14 -11.59 -19.65 21.21
C GLY A 14 -11.87 -18.70 22.40
N LEU A 15 -12.06 -17.40 22.13
CA LEU A 15 -12.41 -16.40 23.15
C LEU A 15 -13.92 -16.16 23.27
N VAL A 16 -14.72 -16.72 22.37
CA VAL A 16 -16.18 -16.49 22.30
C VAL A 16 -16.91 -17.77 22.72
N ASN A 17 -17.99 -17.59 23.48
CA ASN A 17 -18.86 -18.70 23.87
C ASN A 17 -19.51 -19.32 22.61
N ASP A 18 -19.68 -20.63 22.56
CA ASP A 18 -20.19 -21.38 21.38
C ASP A 18 -21.50 -20.81 20.84
N HIS A 19 -22.33 -20.27 21.71
CA HIS A 19 -23.61 -19.65 21.32
C HIS A 19 -23.45 -18.40 20.47
N PHE A 20 -22.30 -17.69 20.52
CA PHE A 20 -22.02 -16.47 19.78
C PHE A 20 -21.00 -16.69 18.65
N SER A 21 -20.54 -17.92 18.42
CA SER A 21 -19.48 -18.21 17.44
C SER A 21 -19.83 -17.77 16.01
N GLY A 22 -21.11 -17.95 15.60
CA GLY A 22 -21.58 -17.51 14.29
C GLY A 22 -21.56 -15.98 14.14
N THR A 23 -21.99 -15.26 15.17
CA THR A 23 -21.96 -13.77 15.18
C THR A 23 -20.52 -13.25 15.15
N ALA A 24 -19.64 -13.83 15.97
CA ALA A 24 -18.23 -13.46 16.00
C ALA A 24 -17.54 -13.70 14.64
N SER A 25 -17.83 -14.82 13.99
CA SER A 25 -17.32 -15.12 12.64
C SER A 25 -17.83 -14.10 11.61
N GLY A 26 -19.12 -13.77 11.66
CA GLY A 26 -19.72 -12.76 10.77
C GLY A 26 -19.06 -11.39 10.92
N ILE A 27 -18.87 -10.93 12.16
CA ILE A 27 -18.21 -9.65 12.45
C ILE A 27 -16.75 -9.67 11.97
N ASN A 28 -16.01 -10.72 12.26
CA ASN A 28 -14.62 -10.85 11.83
C ASN A 28 -14.48 -10.80 10.29
N ASN A 29 -15.35 -11.49 9.58
CA ASN A 29 -15.38 -11.48 8.11
C ASN A 29 -15.77 -10.10 7.56
N ALA A 30 -16.75 -9.42 8.14
CA ALA A 30 -17.14 -8.07 7.75
C ALA A 30 -16.00 -7.07 7.96
N MET A 31 -15.35 -7.09 9.12
CA MET A 31 -14.22 -6.24 9.44
C MET A 31 -13.04 -6.48 8.50
N THR A 32 -12.74 -7.74 8.17
CA THR A 32 -11.67 -8.07 7.22
C THR A 32 -11.96 -7.51 5.82
N ARG A 33 -13.20 -7.61 5.35
CA ARG A 33 -13.60 -7.05 4.04
C ARG A 33 -13.50 -5.53 4.02
N ILE A 34 -13.99 -4.86 5.06
CA ILE A 34 -13.90 -3.41 5.21
C ILE A 34 -12.42 -2.98 5.23
N ALA A 35 -11.60 -3.63 6.04
CA ALA A 35 -10.17 -3.34 6.13
C ALA A 35 -9.46 -3.49 4.79
N ASN A 36 -9.78 -4.52 4.01
CA ASN A 36 -9.20 -4.74 2.67
C ASN A 36 -9.57 -3.60 1.69
N VAL A 37 -10.83 -3.14 1.70
CA VAL A 37 -11.25 -2.02 0.85
C VAL A 37 -10.51 -0.74 1.22
N PHE A 38 -10.43 -0.41 2.52
CA PHE A 38 -9.68 0.75 3.00
C PHE A 38 -8.18 0.65 2.69
N ALA A 39 -7.57 -0.51 2.91
CA ALA A 39 -6.17 -0.72 2.62
C ALA A 39 -5.86 -0.49 1.13
N ASN A 40 -6.66 -1.08 0.23
CA ASN A 40 -6.48 -0.90 -1.21
C ASN A 40 -6.64 0.57 -1.64
N ALA A 41 -7.63 1.28 -1.09
CA ALA A 41 -7.86 2.70 -1.39
C ALA A 41 -6.69 3.57 -0.91
N ILE A 42 -6.24 3.37 0.33
CA ILE A 42 -5.15 4.13 0.94
C ILE A 42 -3.83 3.86 0.21
N PHE A 43 -3.47 2.58 0.01
CA PHE A 43 -2.22 2.25 -0.69
C PHE A 43 -2.23 2.67 -2.15
N GLY A 44 -3.39 2.60 -2.83
CA GLY A 44 -3.55 3.12 -4.18
C GLY A 44 -3.31 4.63 -4.25
N ALA A 45 -3.90 5.40 -3.34
CA ALA A 45 -3.69 6.85 -3.25
C ALA A 45 -2.23 7.20 -2.91
N LEU A 46 -1.61 6.49 -1.96
CA LEU A 46 -0.19 6.67 -1.62
C LEU A 46 0.73 6.33 -2.80
N ALA A 47 0.42 5.31 -3.58
CA ALA A 47 1.18 4.95 -4.77
C ALA A 47 1.23 6.10 -5.78
N VAL A 48 0.07 6.69 -6.09
CA VAL A 48 -0.02 7.84 -6.99
C VAL A 48 0.70 9.06 -6.41
N LEU A 49 0.55 9.32 -5.12
CA LEU A 49 1.17 10.47 -4.44
C LEU A 49 2.71 10.35 -4.45
N PHE A 50 3.27 9.21 -4.08
CA PHE A 50 4.72 8.99 -4.07
C PHE A 50 5.30 9.00 -5.49
N PHE A 51 4.59 8.40 -6.44
CA PHE A 51 5.00 8.41 -7.85
C PHE A 51 5.00 9.83 -8.40
N SER A 52 3.93 10.58 -8.20
CA SER A 52 3.81 11.97 -8.64
C SER A 52 4.88 12.86 -8.03
N GLY A 53 5.15 12.73 -6.71
CA GLY A 53 6.20 13.49 -6.03
C GLY A 53 7.60 13.16 -6.56
N ALA A 54 7.92 11.87 -6.74
CA ALA A 54 9.19 11.44 -7.30
C ALA A 54 9.36 11.94 -8.75
N MET A 55 8.28 11.87 -9.55
CA MET A 55 8.29 12.34 -10.92
C MET A 55 8.51 13.85 -11.03
N GLN A 56 7.84 14.64 -10.18
CA GLN A 56 8.06 16.09 -10.13
C GLN A 56 9.52 16.45 -9.84
N GLY A 57 10.15 15.73 -8.91
CA GLY A 57 11.59 15.90 -8.62
C GLY A 57 12.47 15.59 -9.84
N GLN A 58 12.17 14.54 -10.58
CA GLN A 58 12.91 14.13 -11.78
C GLN A 58 12.80 15.16 -12.91
N ILE A 59 11.59 15.63 -13.20
CA ILE A 59 11.34 16.56 -14.32
C ILE A 59 11.70 18.03 -13.99
N ALA A 60 11.90 18.37 -12.71
CA ALA A 60 12.26 19.72 -12.31
C ALA A 60 13.54 20.21 -13.02
N HIS A 61 14.50 19.32 -13.20
CA HIS A 61 15.81 19.58 -13.80
C HIS A 61 15.84 19.36 -15.32
N MET A 62 14.72 18.96 -15.94
CA MET A 62 14.61 18.76 -17.38
C MET A 62 14.23 20.08 -18.08
N ASN A 63 14.86 20.33 -19.23
CA ASN A 63 14.55 21.48 -20.09
C ASN A 63 13.26 21.23 -20.91
N LEU A 64 12.14 21.07 -20.20
CA LEU A 64 10.83 20.83 -20.79
C LEU A 64 9.92 22.05 -20.57
N ASN A 65 9.02 22.27 -21.53
CA ASN A 65 8.01 23.33 -21.40
C ASN A 65 7.03 23.02 -20.25
N PRO A 66 6.45 24.05 -19.59
CA PRO A 66 5.50 23.85 -18.48
C PRO A 66 4.33 22.93 -18.86
N SER A 67 3.82 23.03 -20.09
CA SER A 67 2.74 22.17 -20.58
C SER A 67 3.14 20.70 -20.70
N GLU A 68 4.39 20.42 -21.08
CA GLU A 68 4.95 19.08 -21.15
C GLU A 68 5.13 18.48 -19.77
N LYS A 69 5.67 19.26 -18.83
CA LYS A 69 5.81 18.87 -17.42
C LYS A 69 4.45 18.48 -16.82
N THR A 70 3.43 19.30 -17.06
CA THR A 70 2.06 19.00 -16.60
C THR A 70 1.51 17.72 -17.22
N ALA A 71 1.70 17.53 -18.52
CA ALA A 71 1.26 16.32 -19.23
C ALA A 71 1.96 15.04 -18.73
N ILE A 72 3.24 15.15 -18.39
CA ILE A 72 4.04 14.04 -17.82
C ILE A 72 3.52 13.67 -16.42
N VAL A 73 3.29 14.66 -15.56
CA VAL A 73 2.77 14.42 -14.20
C VAL A 73 1.34 13.90 -14.22
N ALA A 74 0.51 14.34 -15.18
CA ALA A 74 -0.85 13.85 -15.34
C ALA A 74 -0.92 12.33 -15.61
N GLN A 75 0.15 11.72 -16.13
CA GLN A 75 0.25 10.27 -16.29
C GLN A 75 0.50 9.52 -14.95
N ALA A 76 0.67 10.24 -13.84
CA ALA A 76 0.94 9.61 -12.54
C ALA A 76 -0.14 8.61 -12.10
N ALA A 77 -1.40 8.82 -12.49
CA ALA A 77 -2.50 7.89 -12.22
C ALA A 77 -2.32 6.53 -12.90
N ASN A 78 -1.54 6.46 -14.00
CA ASN A 78 -1.25 5.23 -14.73
C ASN A 78 -0.08 4.43 -14.15
N LEU A 79 0.66 5.00 -13.16
CA LEU A 79 1.78 4.36 -12.48
C LEU A 79 2.76 3.68 -13.46
N GLY A 80 2.96 2.36 -13.33
CA GLY A 80 3.86 1.58 -14.18
C GLY A 80 3.46 1.51 -15.66
N ASN A 81 2.25 1.93 -16.03
CA ASN A 81 1.77 2.02 -17.42
C ASN A 81 1.85 3.46 -17.98
N ALA A 82 2.46 4.40 -17.25
CA ALA A 82 2.66 5.76 -17.72
C ALA A 82 3.50 5.78 -18.99
N LYS A 83 3.07 6.56 -19.98
CA LYS A 83 3.74 6.68 -21.29
C LYS A 83 4.14 8.13 -21.54
N PRO A 84 5.34 8.36 -22.11
CA PRO A 84 5.76 9.71 -22.48
C PRO A 84 4.77 10.34 -23.47
N PRO A 85 4.49 11.65 -23.36
CA PRO A 85 3.68 12.37 -24.33
C PRO A 85 4.21 12.25 -25.76
N ALA A 86 3.31 12.11 -26.73
CA ALA A 86 3.70 11.91 -28.14
C ALA A 86 4.51 13.07 -28.73
N ARG A 87 4.36 14.28 -28.17
CA ARG A 87 5.03 15.51 -28.63
C ARG A 87 6.53 15.58 -28.33
N LEU A 88 7.04 14.75 -27.44
CA LEU A 88 8.46 14.71 -27.08
C LEU A 88 9.29 14.10 -28.22
N ASN A 89 10.50 14.58 -28.40
CA ASN A 89 11.46 13.96 -29.31
C ASN A 89 11.94 12.60 -28.81
N ALA A 90 12.64 11.83 -29.64
CA ALA A 90 13.06 10.46 -29.29
C ALA A 90 13.98 10.41 -28.06
N GLY A 91 14.88 11.39 -27.91
CA GLY A 91 15.79 11.47 -26.76
C GLY A 91 15.05 11.81 -25.46
N GLU A 92 14.15 12.77 -25.52
CA GLU A 92 13.31 13.17 -24.37
C GLU A 92 12.39 12.04 -23.93
N LYS A 93 11.78 11.30 -24.87
CA LYS A 93 10.96 10.12 -24.55
C LYS A 93 11.75 9.08 -23.75
N THR A 94 12.95 8.76 -24.15
CA THR A 94 13.80 7.79 -23.45
C THR A 94 14.15 8.27 -22.03
N ILE A 95 14.43 9.56 -21.86
CA ILE A 95 14.72 10.14 -20.54
C ILE A 95 13.48 10.10 -19.63
N VAL A 96 12.33 10.50 -20.16
CA VAL A 96 11.05 10.50 -19.41
C VAL A 96 10.61 9.08 -19.05
N GLU A 97 10.79 8.13 -19.95
CA GLU A 97 10.50 6.71 -19.69
C GLU A 97 11.36 6.15 -18.55
N LYS A 98 12.64 6.47 -18.55
CA LYS A 98 13.57 6.12 -17.47
C LYS A 98 13.13 6.80 -16.14
N ALA A 99 12.72 8.05 -16.19
CA ALA A 99 12.21 8.77 -15.02
C ALA A 99 10.93 8.15 -14.49
N TYR A 100 9.98 7.71 -15.33
CA TYR A 100 8.81 6.95 -14.92
C TYR A 100 9.19 5.67 -14.19
N HIS A 101 10.09 4.88 -14.76
CA HIS A 101 10.52 3.63 -14.16
C HIS A 101 11.18 3.84 -12.79
N GLN A 102 12.07 4.83 -12.68
CA GLN A 102 12.72 5.17 -11.40
C GLN A 102 11.72 5.69 -10.37
N SER A 103 10.79 6.54 -10.78
CA SER A 103 9.74 7.06 -9.91
C SER A 103 8.81 5.95 -9.42
N PHE A 104 8.51 4.97 -10.25
CA PHE A 104 7.72 3.81 -9.87
C PHE A 104 8.44 2.95 -8.83
N ILE A 105 9.72 2.64 -9.04
CA ILE A 105 10.54 1.89 -8.08
C ILE A 105 10.60 2.63 -6.73
N HIS A 106 10.78 3.95 -6.76
CA HIS A 106 10.83 4.77 -5.54
C HIS A 106 9.50 4.74 -4.80
N ALA A 107 8.37 4.92 -5.49
CA ALA A 107 7.03 4.85 -4.92
C ALA A 107 6.76 3.46 -4.30
N TYR A 108 7.08 2.40 -5.03
CA TYR A 108 6.93 1.03 -4.57
C TYR A 108 7.77 0.74 -3.31
N SER A 109 9.03 1.19 -3.32
CA SER A 109 9.92 1.04 -2.16
C SER A 109 9.37 1.72 -0.90
N ASN A 110 8.82 2.93 -1.03
CA ASN A 110 8.22 3.64 0.08
C ASN A 110 6.97 2.92 0.62
N ILE A 111 6.12 2.39 -0.26
CA ILE A 111 4.96 1.59 0.14
C ILE A 111 5.40 0.33 0.89
N MET A 112 6.43 -0.36 0.40
CA MET A 112 6.96 -1.55 1.08
C MET A 112 7.52 -1.23 2.47
N ARG A 113 8.19 -0.09 2.62
CA ARG A 113 8.69 0.37 3.94
C ARG A 113 7.54 0.65 4.91
N ILE A 114 6.48 1.33 4.45
CA ILE A 114 5.29 1.59 5.27
C ILE A 114 4.61 0.27 5.66
N SER A 115 4.44 -0.64 4.71
CA SER A 115 3.83 -1.95 4.95
C SER A 115 4.65 -2.78 5.95
N ALA A 116 5.97 -2.76 5.85
CA ALA A 116 6.86 -3.43 6.80
C ALA A 116 6.74 -2.83 8.20
N ALA A 117 6.70 -1.50 8.32
CA ALA A 117 6.53 -0.83 9.60
C ALA A 117 5.17 -1.17 10.25
N LEU A 118 4.09 -1.19 9.48
CA LEU A 118 2.77 -1.60 9.95
C LEU A 118 2.76 -3.08 10.38
N GLY A 119 3.44 -3.95 9.65
CA GLY A 119 3.57 -5.37 10.00
C GLY A 119 4.32 -5.57 11.33
N ILE A 120 5.40 -4.82 11.55
CA ILE A 120 6.16 -4.85 12.81
C ILE A 120 5.30 -4.34 13.97
N LEU A 121 4.57 -3.23 13.78
CA LEU A 121 3.65 -2.70 14.78
C LEU A 121 2.55 -3.72 15.14
N GLY A 122 1.96 -4.36 14.14
CA GLY A 122 0.97 -5.42 14.35
C GLY A 122 1.52 -6.61 15.14
N ALA A 123 2.74 -7.04 14.83
CA ALA A 123 3.41 -8.12 15.55
C ALA A 123 3.72 -7.74 17.03
N LEU A 124 4.19 -6.52 17.27
CA LEU A 124 4.44 -6.02 18.63
C LEU A 124 3.14 -5.93 19.45
N MET A 125 2.07 -5.40 18.86
CA MET A 125 0.76 -5.34 19.51
C MET A 125 0.25 -6.74 19.86
N SER A 126 0.33 -7.67 18.93
CA SER A 126 -0.05 -9.08 19.16
C SER A 126 0.76 -9.70 20.31
N PHE A 127 2.07 -9.48 20.33
CA PHE A 127 2.94 -10.01 21.37
C PHE A 127 2.59 -9.46 22.76
N ILE A 128 2.29 -8.16 22.87
CA ILE A 128 1.94 -7.50 24.14
C ILE A 128 0.59 -7.99 24.63
N PHE A 129 -0.42 -8.03 23.78
CA PHE A 129 -1.79 -8.35 24.20
C PHE A 129 -2.00 -9.84 24.46
N ILE A 130 -1.42 -10.73 23.67
CA ILE A 130 -1.59 -12.18 23.85
C ILE A 130 -0.87 -12.66 25.10
N LYS A 131 0.32 -12.15 25.41
CA LYS A 131 1.06 -12.50 26.62
C LYS A 131 0.29 -12.14 27.91
N ASN A 132 -0.38 -10.99 27.92
CA ASN A 132 -1.15 -10.55 29.10
C ASN A 132 -2.42 -11.38 29.34
N SER A 133 -3.01 -11.96 28.32
CA SER A 133 -4.21 -12.80 28.46
C SER A 133 -3.90 -14.18 29.01
N ALA A 134 -2.72 -14.72 28.78
CA ALA A 134 -2.31 -16.01 29.32
C ALA A 134 -2.03 -15.98 30.83
N VAL A 135 -1.55 -14.85 31.36
CA VAL A 135 -1.24 -14.69 32.81
C VAL A 135 -2.50 -14.54 33.67
N LYS A 136 -3.63 -14.11 33.12
CA LYS A 136 -4.89 -13.95 33.88
C LYS A 136 -5.73 -15.23 34.02
N ARG A 137 -5.29 -16.36 33.46
CA ARG A 137 -6.00 -17.65 33.54
C ARG A 137 -5.38 -18.66 34.50
N GLN A 138 -4.41 -18.25 35.32
CA GLN A 138 -3.90 -18.99 36.50
C GLN A 138 -4.41 -18.33 37.77
#